data_dce9309469e0517eb84c1a854ce80350
#
_entry.id   dce9309469e0517eb84c1a854ce80350
#
_cell.length_a   1.000
_cell.length_b   1.000
_cell.length_c   1.000
_cell.angle_alpha   90.00
_cell.angle_beta   90.00
_cell.angle_gamma   90.00
#
_symmetry.space_group_name_H-M   'P 1'
#
loop_
_entity.id
_entity.type
_entity.pdbx_description
1 polymer ?
#
loop_
_entity_poly.entity_id
_entity_poly.type
_entity_poly.pdbx_seq_one_letter_code
_entity_poly.pdbx_strand_id
1 'polypeptide(L)'
;MMLKMIVGLIKPTSGSIKVNGKISYAPDYLPSTINLTIREYLDFLDNIYNDNEHNIEDLIIYFKLNNLLDRRLNLCSKGTKQKVNLIQCLIKNADIYILDEPFSGLDKEAIISLKKLIVQKQKNATIILTSHEELLDESFVTHKFNLENKKWMELQQRLNPYKAIKVSNKNHNKIKDMMKNFDKVKVFHHKEYTIINVDNRQSNNVLKVLINNGYLIEEVSNRND
;
A
#
# COMPACT_ATOMS: atom_id res chain seq x y z
N MET A 1 -14.42 -11.80 12.57
CA MET A 1 -14.38 -12.33 13.97
C MET A 1 -12.95 -12.61 14.46
N MET A 2 -12.08 -13.29 13.70
CA MET A 2 -10.69 -13.62 14.10
C MET A 2 -9.87 -12.38 14.49
N LEU A 3 -9.89 -11.31 13.70
CA LEU A 3 -9.16 -10.08 14.01
C LEU A 3 -9.56 -9.49 15.37
N LYS A 4 -10.87 -9.49 15.69
CA LYS A 4 -11.36 -9.00 16.99
C LYS A 4 -10.87 -9.82 18.19
N MET A 5 -10.61 -11.12 17.99
CA MET A 5 -9.98 -11.95 19.01
C MET A 5 -8.48 -11.63 19.17
N ILE A 6 -7.77 -11.39 18.08
CA ILE A 6 -6.35 -11.00 18.11
C ILE A 6 -6.17 -9.66 18.83
N VAL A 7 -7.07 -8.70 18.60
CA VAL A 7 -7.06 -7.38 19.26
C VAL A 7 -7.50 -7.47 20.73
N GLY A 8 -8.09 -8.59 21.17
CA GLY A 8 -8.57 -8.77 22.54
C GLY A 8 -9.99 -8.23 22.80
N LEU A 9 -10.73 -7.83 21.76
CA LEU A 9 -12.11 -7.37 21.87
C LEU A 9 -13.11 -8.50 22.12
N ILE A 10 -12.75 -9.72 21.75
CA ILE A 10 -13.56 -10.94 21.92
C ILE A 10 -12.66 -12.04 22.44
N LYS A 11 -13.12 -12.81 23.41
CA LYS A 11 -12.40 -14.00 23.90
C LYS A 11 -12.66 -15.20 23.01
N PRO A 12 -11.66 -16.05 22.75
CA PRO A 12 -11.87 -17.32 22.03
C PRO A 12 -12.71 -18.28 22.90
N THR A 13 -13.54 -19.09 22.24
CA THR A 13 -14.36 -20.12 22.91
C THR A 13 -13.50 -21.25 23.49
N SER A 14 -12.38 -21.55 22.83
CA SER A 14 -11.38 -22.55 23.26
C SER A 14 -10.00 -22.14 22.78
N GLY A 15 -8.95 -22.69 23.39
CA GLY A 15 -7.57 -22.35 23.07
C GLY A 15 -7.13 -20.99 23.67
N SER A 16 -5.98 -20.51 23.23
CA SER A 16 -5.40 -19.25 23.69
C SER A 16 -4.79 -18.46 22.52
N ILE A 17 -4.79 -17.15 22.66
CA ILE A 17 -4.14 -16.23 21.72
C ILE A 17 -3.10 -15.45 22.50
N LYS A 18 -1.87 -15.45 22.04
CA LYS A 18 -0.78 -14.66 22.60
C LYS A 18 -0.27 -13.68 21.56
N VAL A 19 -0.30 -12.41 21.89
CA VAL A 19 0.22 -11.32 21.06
C VAL A 19 1.30 -10.58 21.84
N ASN A 20 2.44 -10.37 21.25
CA ASN A 20 3.53 -9.58 21.82
C ASN A 20 3.66 -8.28 21.05
N GLY A 21 3.59 -7.14 21.73
CA GLY A 21 3.72 -5.81 21.15
C GLY A 21 2.46 -4.97 21.22
N LYS A 22 2.61 -3.69 20.87
CA LYS A 22 1.50 -2.72 20.82
C LYS A 22 0.67 -2.96 19.55
N ILE A 23 -0.65 -3.05 19.69
CA ILE A 23 -1.58 -3.22 18.58
C ILE A 23 -2.26 -1.89 18.26
N SER A 24 -2.36 -1.58 16.96
CA SER A 24 -3.30 -0.59 16.43
C SER A 24 -4.31 -1.26 15.51
N TYR A 25 -5.59 -0.87 15.63
CA TYR A 25 -6.69 -1.55 14.93
C TYR A 25 -7.61 -0.56 14.22
N ALA A 26 -7.83 -0.80 12.93
CA ALA A 26 -8.90 -0.20 12.14
C ALA A 26 -10.00 -1.24 11.94
N PRO A 27 -11.18 -1.10 12.57
CA PRO A 27 -12.34 -1.95 12.31
C PRO A 27 -12.87 -1.73 10.88
N ASP A 28 -13.72 -2.64 10.40
CA ASP A 28 -14.38 -2.51 9.09
C ASP A 28 -15.17 -1.18 8.95
N TYR A 29 -15.72 -0.67 10.03
CA TYR A 29 -16.44 0.61 10.03
C TYR A 29 -16.32 1.34 11.37
N LEU A 30 -16.37 2.68 11.30
CA LEU A 30 -16.54 3.53 12.48
C LEU A 30 -18.01 3.51 12.95
N PRO A 31 -18.27 3.53 14.28
CA PRO A 31 -19.61 3.62 14.80
C PRO A 31 -20.37 4.83 14.26
N SER A 32 -21.61 4.63 13.81
CA SER A 32 -22.47 5.71 13.31
C SER A 32 -22.94 6.67 14.42
N THR A 33 -22.74 6.31 15.68
CA THR A 33 -23.08 7.11 16.86
C THR A 33 -22.11 8.24 17.15
N ILE A 34 -20.94 8.29 16.48
CA ILE A 34 -19.96 9.37 16.68
C ILE A 34 -20.52 10.66 16.08
N ASN A 35 -20.90 11.59 16.97
CA ASN A 35 -21.48 12.87 16.59
C ASN A 35 -20.46 14.04 16.71
N LEU A 36 -19.21 13.78 16.36
CA LEU A 36 -18.13 14.76 16.27
C LEU A 36 -17.90 15.13 14.81
N THR A 37 -17.36 16.31 14.56
CA THR A 37 -16.77 16.64 13.28
C THR A 37 -15.49 15.81 13.06
N ILE A 38 -15.03 15.71 11.81
CA ILE A 38 -13.76 15.02 11.51
C ILE A 38 -12.62 15.67 12.30
N ARG A 39 -12.55 17.01 12.36
CA ARG A 39 -11.53 17.75 13.11
C ARG A 39 -11.59 17.38 14.60
N GLU A 40 -12.75 17.55 15.24
CA GLU A 40 -12.89 17.24 16.67
C GLU A 40 -12.49 15.80 17.01
N TYR A 41 -12.84 14.85 16.14
CA TYR A 41 -12.50 13.44 16.35
C TYR A 41 -11.00 13.19 16.22
N LEU A 42 -10.36 13.77 15.22
CA LEU A 42 -8.92 13.60 14.99
C LEU A 42 -8.09 14.31 16.06
N ASP A 43 -8.47 15.54 16.48
CA ASP A 43 -7.81 16.26 17.57
C ASP A 43 -7.95 15.50 18.90
N PHE A 44 -9.11 14.90 19.17
CA PHE A 44 -9.31 14.02 20.31
C PHE A 44 -8.34 12.84 20.31
N LEU A 45 -8.14 12.19 19.17
CA LEU A 45 -7.19 11.08 19.04
C LEU A 45 -5.75 11.54 19.24
N ASP A 46 -5.38 12.69 18.68
CA ASP A 46 -4.03 13.25 18.80
C ASP A 46 -3.68 13.55 20.26
N ASN A 47 -4.64 14.07 21.01
CA ASN A 47 -4.47 14.35 22.45
C ASN A 47 -4.39 13.08 23.34
N ILE A 48 -4.99 11.97 22.90
CA ILE A 48 -4.93 10.70 23.65
C ILE A 48 -3.61 9.97 23.42
N TYR A 49 -3.09 10.03 22.19
CA TYR A 49 -1.90 9.29 21.81
C TYR A 49 -0.66 10.15 21.94
N ASN A 50 0.06 10.02 23.05
CA ASN A 50 1.29 10.78 23.32
C ASN A 50 2.51 10.29 22.52
N ASP A 51 2.41 9.18 21.79
CA ASP A 51 3.49 8.53 21.02
C ASP A 51 3.04 8.36 19.56
N ASN A 52 2.74 9.50 18.91
CA ASN A 52 2.32 9.52 17.52
C ASN A 52 3.52 9.38 16.58
N GLU A 53 3.46 8.41 15.68
CA GLU A 53 4.49 8.20 14.64
C GLU A 53 4.38 9.25 13.52
N HIS A 54 3.17 9.71 13.23
CA HIS A 54 2.88 10.68 12.19
C HIS A 54 2.19 11.91 12.77
N ASN A 55 2.47 13.07 12.19
CA ASN A 55 1.66 14.25 12.41
C ASN A 55 0.27 14.02 11.79
N ILE A 56 -0.79 14.29 12.54
CA ILE A 56 -2.16 14.09 12.09
C ILE A 56 -2.49 14.96 10.86
N GLU A 57 -1.93 16.17 10.78
CA GLU A 57 -2.13 17.06 9.65
C GLU A 57 -1.56 16.47 8.34
N ASP A 58 -0.43 15.76 8.41
CA ASP A 58 0.15 15.08 7.25
C ASP A 58 -0.79 13.98 6.75
N LEU A 59 -1.41 13.21 7.65
CA LEU A 59 -2.38 12.19 7.28
C LEU A 59 -3.68 12.76 6.73
N ILE A 60 -4.16 13.90 7.28
CA ILE A 60 -5.32 14.64 6.75
C ILE A 60 -5.07 15.05 5.29
N ILE A 61 -3.91 15.65 5.02
CA ILE A 61 -3.49 16.05 3.68
C ILE A 61 -3.37 14.82 2.77
N TYR A 62 -2.74 13.76 3.27
CA TYR A 62 -2.47 12.54 2.53
C TYR A 62 -3.73 11.84 2.04
N PHE A 63 -4.78 11.82 2.88
CA PHE A 63 -6.10 11.28 2.55
C PHE A 63 -7.06 12.31 1.95
N LYS A 64 -6.61 13.55 1.69
CA LYS A 64 -7.39 14.65 1.10
C LYS A 64 -8.66 14.98 1.87
N LEU A 65 -8.56 15.09 3.18
CA LEU A 65 -9.68 15.41 4.07
C LEU A 65 -9.82 16.90 4.41
N ASN A 66 -8.89 17.77 4.00
CA ASN A 66 -8.81 19.18 4.37
C ASN A 66 -10.15 19.94 4.23
N ASN A 67 -10.88 19.71 3.13
CA ASN A 67 -12.14 20.41 2.85
C ASN A 67 -13.36 19.76 3.52
N LEU A 68 -13.16 18.75 4.35
CA LEU A 68 -14.22 17.97 4.98
C LEU A 68 -14.17 18.02 6.51
N LEU A 69 -13.19 18.71 7.08
CA LEU A 69 -12.89 18.67 8.50
C LEU A 69 -14.05 19.10 9.40
N ASP A 70 -14.86 20.07 8.95
CA ASP A 70 -16.01 20.58 9.70
C ASP A 70 -17.27 19.71 9.53
N ARG A 71 -17.20 18.66 8.70
CA ARG A 71 -18.32 17.74 8.53
C ARG A 71 -18.43 16.78 9.71
N ARG A 72 -19.64 16.55 10.20
CA ARG A 72 -19.93 15.53 11.22
C ARG A 72 -19.70 14.13 10.66
N LEU A 73 -19.00 13.28 11.40
CA LEU A 73 -18.65 11.91 10.97
C LEU A 73 -19.87 11.07 10.61
N ASN A 74 -20.95 11.16 11.42
CA ASN A 74 -22.19 10.41 11.15
C ASN A 74 -22.83 10.77 9.79
N LEU A 75 -22.59 11.98 9.25
CA LEU A 75 -23.10 12.47 7.98
C LEU A 75 -22.15 12.28 6.79
N CYS A 76 -20.96 11.74 7.03
CA CYS A 76 -19.98 11.50 5.99
C CYS A 76 -20.28 10.25 5.16
N SER A 77 -19.77 10.23 3.92
CA SER A 77 -19.81 9.04 3.06
C SER A 77 -19.03 7.88 3.68
N LYS A 78 -19.30 6.64 3.23
CA LYS A 78 -18.56 5.45 3.65
C LYS A 78 -17.04 5.64 3.44
N GLY A 79 -16.63 6.14 2.27
CA GLY A 79 -15.22 6.35 1.96
C GLY A 79 -14.54 7.41 2.84
N THR A 80 -15.26 8.51 3.17
CA THR A 80 -14.74 9.51 4.10
C THR A 80 -14.55 8.93 5.51
N LYS A 81 -15.55 8.18 6.02
CA LYS A 81 -15.44 7.48 7.29
C LYS A 81 -14.30 6.50 7.31
N GLN A 82 -14.08 5.77 6.21
CA GLN A 82 -12.98 4.83 6.08
C GLN A 82 -11.61 5.52 6.11
N LYS A 83 -11.46 6.67 5.45
CA LYS A 83 -10.22 7.48 5.54
C LYS A 83 -9.91 7.89 6.98
N VAL A 84 -10.92 8.38 7.72
CA VAL A 84 -10.76 8.73 9.15
C VAL A 84 -10.44 7.51 10.01
N ASN A 85 -11.09 6.38 9.76
CA ASN A 85 -10.83 5.10 10.42
C ASN A 85 -9.38 4.62 10.21
N LEU A 86 -8.84 4.82 9.02
CA LEU A 86 -7.45 4.51 8.71
C LEU A 86 -6.48 5.46 9.43
N ILE A 87 -6.78 6.76 9.47
CA ILE A 87 -5.96 7.73 10.19
C ILE A 87 -5.86 7.34 11.67
N GLN A 88 -6.97 7.04 12.34
CA GLN A 88 -6.95 6.64 13.76
C GLN A 88 -6.06 5.42 14.05
N CYS A 89 -5.94 4.52 13.08
CA CYS A 89 -5.08 3.36 13.21
C CYS A 89 -3.62 3.69 12.91
N LEU A 90 -3.37 4.44 11.83
CA LEU A 90 -2.03 4.67 11.28
C LEU A 90 -1.26 5.77 12.01
N ILE A 91 -1.94 6.65 12.77
CA ILE A 91 -1.29 7.69 13.58
C ILE A 91 -0.44 7.09 14.71
N LYS A 92 -0.89 5.99 15.29
CA LYS A 92 -0.21 5.33 16.40
C LYS A 92 1.14 4.74 15.98
N ASN A 93 2.10 4.79 16.91
CA ASN A 93 3.29 3.95 16.85
C ASN A 93 2.95 2.56 17.43
N ALA A 94 2.89 1.55 16.58
CA ALA A 94 2.51 0.20 16.95
C ALA A 94 3.41 -0.86 16.30
N ASP A 95 3.59 -1.98 17.00
CA ASP A 95 4.33 -3.13 16.50
C ASP A 95 3.49 -3.97 15.52
N ILE A 96 2.15 -3.88 15.67
CA ILE A 96 1.19 -4.64 14.87
C ILE A 96 0.02 -3.74 14.48
N TYR A 97 -0.20 -3.57 13.18
CA TYR A 97 -1.38 -2.89 12.63
C TYR A 97 -2.35 -3.93 12.09
N ILE A 98 -3.59 -3.88 12.55
CA ILE A 98 -4.67 -4.77 12.11
C ILE A 98 -5.71 -3.93 11.40
N LEU A 99 -5.95 -4.23 10.12
CA LEU A 99 -6.83 -3.48 9.24
C LEU A 99 -7.95 -4.39 8.73
N ASP A 100 -9.18 -4.15 9.16
CA ASP A 100 -10.34 -4.93 8.73
C ASP A 100 -10.99 -4.25 7.53
N GLU A 101 -10.95 -4.90 6.34
CA GLU A 101 -11.44 -4.40 5.05
C GLU A 101 -10.98 -2.96 4.71
N PRO A 102 -9.67 -2.66 4.78
CA PRO A 102 -9.17 -1.28 4.73
C PRO A 102 -9.41 -0.57 3.40
N PHE A 103 -9.65 -1.29 2.31
CA PHE A 103 -9.85 -0.71 0.98
C PHE A 103 -11.32 -0.43 0.65
N SER A 104 -12.25 -0.95 1.48
CA SER A 104 -13.69 -0.84 1.23
C SER A 104 -14.17 0.61 1.17
N GLY A 105 -14.81 0.99 0.07
CA GLY A 105 -15.36 2.32 -0.14
C GLY A 105 -14.35 3.44 -0.43
N LEU A 106 -13.06 3.12 -0.57
CA LEU A 106 -12.04 4.09 -0.95
C LEU A 106 -12.04 4.35 -2.46
N ASP A 107 -11.72 5.59 -2.83
CA ASP A 107 -11.40 5.95 -4.21
C ASP A 107 -10.00 5.43 -4.62
N LYS A 108 -9.73 5.38 -5.93
CA LYS A 108 -8.47 4.85 -6.49
C LYS A 108 -7.22 5.54 -5.91
N GLU A 109 -7.28 6.85 -5.68
CA GLU A 109 -6.15 7.60 -5.15
C GLU A 109 -5.89 7.25 -3.67
N ALA A 110 -6.95 7.13 -2.86
CA ALA A 110 -6.84 6.72 -1.47
C ALA A 110 -6.31 5.28 -1.34
N ILE A 111 -6.69 4.36 -2.24
CA ILE A 111 -6.14 3.00 -2.30
C ILE A 111 -4.63 3.05 -2.55
N ILE A 112 -4.17 3.83 -3.54
CA ILE A 112 -2.74 3.98 -3.85
C ILE A 112 -1.99 4.57 -2.64
N SER A 113 -2.57 5.58 -2.01
CA SER A 113 -2.02 6.21 -0.82
C SER A 113 -1.89 5.22 0.32
N LEU A 114 -2.96 4.48 0.63
CA LEU A 114 -2.95 3.47 1.69
C LEU A 114 -1.91 2.37 1.43
N LYS A 115 -1.81 1.84 0.22
CA LYS A 115 -0.78 0.84 -0.16
C LYS A 115 0.64 1.34 0.12
N LYS A 116 0.94 2.61 -0.22
CA LYS A 116 2.25 3.21 0.06
C LYS A 116 2.54 3.29 1.56
N LEU A 117 1.56 3.69 2.38
CA LEU A 117 1.70 3.73 3.83
C LEU A 117 1.91 2.33 4.43
N ILE A 118 1.17 1.33 3.95
CA ILE A 118 1.35 -0.06 4.36
C ILE A 118 2.79 -0.51 4.09
N VAL A 119 3.29 -0.32 2.88
CA VAL A 119 4.68 -0.68 2.49
C VAL A 119 5.72 0.05 3.36
N GLN A 120 5.47 1.31 3.71
CA GLN A 120 6.35 2.06 4.60
C GLN A 120 6.38 1.46 6.00
N LYS A 121 5.20 1.19 6.59
CA LYS A 121 5.07 0.64 7.94
C LYS A 121 5.56 -0.81 8.06
N GLN A 122 5.45 -1.62 7.01
CA GLN A 122 5.97 -2.99 6.97
C GLN A 122 7.48 -3.11 7.24
N LYS A 123 8.23 -2.02 7.14
CA LYS A 123 9.66 -2.01 7.45
C LYS A 123 9.95 -2.26 8.93
N ASN A 124 9.05 -1.80 9.81
CA ASN A 124 9.25 -1.80 11.26
C ASN A 124 8.12 -2.47 12.04
N ALA A 125 7.03 -2.85 11.37
CA ALA A 125 5.85 -3.41 12.02
C ALA A 125 5.21 -4.55 11.21
N THR A 126 4.45 -5.40 11.88
CA THR A 126 3.61 -6.42 11.23
C THR A 126 2.27 -5.80 10.81
N ILE A 127 1.87 -6.02 9.56
CA ILE A 127 0.56 -5.58 9.07
C ILE A 127 -0.30 -6.82 8.82
N ILE A 128 -1.47 -6.88 9.43
CA ILE A 128 -2.48 -7.90 9.19
C ILE A 128 -3.70 -7.20 8.60
N LEU A 129 -4.15 -7.63 7.43
CA LEU A 129 -5.34 -7.06 6.80
C LEU A 129 -6.26 -8.16 6.27
N THR A 130 -7.56 -7.84 6.20
CA THR A 130 -8.56 -8.65 5.49
C THR A 130 -8.97 -7.93 4.21
N SER A 131 -9.39 -8.70 3.20
CA SER A 131 -10.04 -8.17 2.02
C SER A 131 -10.92 -9.25 1.39
N HIS A 132 -12.13 -8.87 0.97
CA HIS A 132 -13.02 -9.69 0.15
C HIS A 132 -12.81 -9.45 -1.34
N GLU A 133 -12.18 -8.35 -1.71
CA GLU A 133 -11.84 -8.08 -3.10
C GLU A 133 -10.56 -8.83 -3.46
N GLU A 134 -10.51 -9.45 -4.64
CA GLU A 134 -9.26 -9.87 -5.22
C GLU A 134 -8.40 -8.61 -5.41
N LEU A 135 -7.44 -8.45 -4.53
CA LEU A 135 -6.48 -7.34 -4.64
C LEU A 135 -5.74 -7.57 -5.96
N LEU A 136 -6.07 -6.75 -6.97
CA LEU A 136 -5.48 -6.79 -8.32
C LEU A 136 -3.95 -6.69 -8.31
N ASP A 137 -3.38 -6.33 -7.16
CA ASP A 137 -1.95 -6.19 -6.95
C ASP A 137 -1.61 -6.61 -5.52
N GLU A 138 -1.21 -7.86 -5.35
CA GLU A 138 -0.73 -8.41 -4.07
C GLU A 138 0.77 -8.11 -3.82
N SER A 139 1.38 -7.22 -4.59
CA SER A 139 2.83 -6.95 -4.55
C SER A 139 3.36 -6.50 -3.18
N PHE A 140 2.48 -5.96 -2.33
CA PHE A 140 2.82 -5.53 -0.97
C PHE A 140 2.50 -6.58 0.11
N VAL A 141 1.87 -7.71 -0.25
CA VAL A 141 1.51 -8.79 0.67
C VAL A 141 2.59 -9.87 0.66
N THR A 142 3.10 -10.24 1.84
CA THR A 142 4.15 -11.26 1.98
C THR A 142 3.59 -12.65 2.23
N HIS A 143 2.48 -12.73 2.94
CA HIS A 143 1.84 -13.99 3.33
C HIS A 143 0.33 -13.86 3.19
N LYS A 144 -0.32 -14.96 2.79
CA LYS A 144 -1.78 -15.08 2.73
C LYS A 144 -2.23 -16.26 3.57
N PHE A 145 -3.18 -16.02 4.43
CA PHE A 145 -3.84 -17.10 5.18
C PHE A 145 -5.25 -17.31 4.67
N ASN A 146 -5.53 -18.49 4.17
CA ASN A 146 -6.87 -18.87 3.76
C ASN A 146 -7.61 -19.49 4.95
N LEU A 147 -8.71 -18.84 5.36
CA LEU A 147 -9.50 -19.27 6.52
C LEU A 147 -10.26 -20.57 6.31
N GLU A 148 -10.69 -20.86 5.09
CA GLU A 148 -11.50 -22.07 4.77
C GLU A 148 -10.67 -23.34 4.89
N ASN A 149 -9.50 -23.36 4.24
CA ASN A 149 -8.62 -24.53 4.23
C ASN A 149 -7.53 -24.47 5.31
N LYS A 150 -7.48 -23.39 6.11
CA LYS A 150 -6.51 -23.15 7.19
C LYS A 150 -5.05 -23.25 6.75
N LYS A 151 -4.75 -22.83 5.52
CA LYS A 151 -3.40 -22.90 4.95
C LYS A 151 -2.76 -21.54 4.88
N TRP A 152 -1.49 -21.48 5.27
CA TRP A 152 -0.59 -20.39 4.98
C TRP A 152 0.01 -20.56 3.59
N MET A 153 0.11 -19.47 2.87
CA MET A 153 0.85 -19.35 1.62
C MET A 153 1.82 -18.18 1.77
N GLU A 154 3.09 -18.44 1.66
CA GLU A 154 4.07 -17.40 1.45
C GLU A 154 3.93 -16.93 0.00
N LEU A 155 3.51 -15.71 -0.17
CA LEU A 155 3.52 -15.09 -1.47
C LEU A 155 4.96 -14.67 -1.71
N GLN A 156 5.64 -15.34 -2.62
CA GLN A 156 6.88 -14.76 -3.14
C GLN A 156 6.51 -13.33 -3.50
N GLN A 157 7.08 -12.36 -2.78
CA GLN A 157 6.94 -10.97 -3.18
C GLN A 157 7.36 -10.95 -4.64
N ARG A 158 6.38 -10.89 -5.52
CA ARG A 158 6.59 -10.42 -6.88
C ARG A 158 6.85 -8.90 -6.75
N LEU A 159 7.95 -8.55 -6.10
CA LEU A 159 8.72 -7.44 -6.58
C LEU A 159 8.89 -7.83 -8.04
N ASN A 160 8.06 -7.25 -8.93
CA ASN A 160 8.36 -7.37 -10.34
C ASN A 160 9.81 -6.89 -10.44
N PRO A 161 10.78 -7.84 -10.44
CA PRO A 161 12.18 -7.45 -10.39
C PRO A 161 12.54 -6.68 -11.66
N TYR A 162 11.59 -6.65 -12.61
CA TYR A 162 11.83 -6.07 -13.92
C TYR A 162 10.80 -4.99 -14.23
N LYS A 163 11.31 -3.87 -14.74
CA LYS A 163 10.53 -2.87 -15.48
C LYS A 163 10.69 -3.11 -16.97
N ALA A 164 9.60 -2.94 -17.71
CA ALA A 164 9.63 -2.85 -19.15
C ALA A 164 9.71 -1.36 -19.55
N ILE A 165 10.78 -0.98 -20.24
CA ILE A 165 10.97 0.35 -20.78
C ILE A 165 10.75 0.25 -22.30
N LYS A 166 9.71 0.90 -22.81
CA LYS A 166 9.40 0.97 -24.23
C LYS A 166 10.04 2.22 -24.82
N VAL A 167 10.86 2.05 -25.85
CA VAL A 167 11.52 3.14 -26.54
C VAL A 167 11.22 3.10 -28.02
N SER A 168 11.08 4.27 -28.67
CA SER A 168 10.89 4.36 -30.11
C SER A 168 12.15 3.93 -30.88
N ASN A 169 11.93 3.28 -32.01
CA ASN A 169 13.02 2.72 -32.81
C ASN A 169 13.77 3.78 -33.62
N LYS A 170 14.90 4.24 -33.08
CA LYS A 170 15.84 5.06 -33.89
C LYS A 170 17.17 4.37 -34.24
N ASN A 171 17.60 3.32 -33.52
CA ASN A 171 18.83 2.57 -33.79
C ASN A 171 18.93 1.31 -32.91
N HIS A 172 18.45 0.16 -33.40
CA HIS A 172 18.41 -1.12 -32.68
C HIS A 172 19.75 -1.63 -32.16
N ASN A 173 20.79 -1.57 -33.02
CA ASN A 173 22.10 -2.16 -32.69
C ASN A 173 22.77 -1.43 -31.50
N LYS A 174 22.60 -0.12 -31.42
CA LYS A 174 23.20 0.70 -30.37
C LYS A 174 22.60 0.45 -28.98
N ILE A 175 21.30 0.15 -28.89
CA ILE A 175 20.63 -0.16 -27.61
C ILE A 175 21.23 -1.43 -27.00
N LYS A 176 21.41 -2.48 -27.79
CA LYS A 176 21.95 -3.76 -27.33
C LYS A 176 23.37 -3.62 -26.77
N ASP A 177 24.20 -2.80 -27.40
CA ASP A 177 25.56 -2.56 -26.92
C ASP A 177 25.60 -1.74 -25.63
N MET A 178 24.75 -0.70 -25.51
CA MET A 178 24.64 0.09 -24.27
C MET A 178 24.13 -0.74 -23.10
N MET A 179 23.27 -1.72 -23.34
CA MET A 179 22.70 -2.57 -22.30
C MET A 179 23.66 -3.66 -21.82
N LYS A 180 24.78 -3.92 -22.50
CA LYS A 180 25.82 -4.90 -22.07
C LYS A 180 26.44 -4.55 -20.71
N ASN A 181 26.42 -3.26 -20.34
CA ASN A 181 26.98 -2.78 -19.06
C ASN A 181 26.02 -2.96 -17.86
N PHE A 182 24.86 -3.55 -18.08
CA PHE A 182 23.85 -3.76 -17.05
C PHE A 182 23.56 -5.25 -16.87
N ASP A 183 23.53 -5.72 -15.62
CA ASP A 183 23.19 -7.10 -15.33
C ASP A 183 21.70 -7.37 -15.51
N LYS A 184 21.36 -8.57 -15.98
CA LYS A 184 19.98 -9.06 -16.11
C LYS A 184 19.06 -8.17 -16.97
N VAL A 185 19.59 -7.52 -17.99
CA VAL A 185 18.81 -6.77 -18.98
C VAL A 185 18.48 -7.67 -20.17
N LYS A 186 17.20 -7.68 -20.56
CA LYS A 186 16.74 -8.35 -21.79
C LYS A 186 16.17 -7.31 -22.75
N VAL A 187 16.60 -7.37 -24.01
CA VAL A 187 16.17 -6.42 -25.04
C VAL A 187 15.37 -7.16 -26.10
N PHE A 188 14.16 -6.70 -26.36
CA PHE A 188 13.24 -7.25 -27.34
C PHE A 188 12.96 -6.19 -28.41
N HIS A 189 13.31 -6.49 -29.65
CA HIS A 189 13.12 -5.58 -30.79
C HIS A 189 11.82 -5.88 -31.53
N HIS A 190 11.01 -4.86 -31.73
CA HIS A 190 9.84 -4.84 -32.60
C HIS A 190 10.07 -3.86 -33.75
N LYS A 191 9.22 -3.89 -34.79
CA LYS A 191 9.39 -3.02 -35.99
C LYS A 191 9.39 -1.53 -35.62
N GLU A 192 8.55 -1.10 -34.75
CA GLU A 192 8.32 0.33 -34.40
C GLU A 192 8.93 0.75 -33.07
N TYR A 193 9.20 -0.19 -32.17
CA TYR A 193 9.70 0.08 -30.83
C TYR A 193 10.61 -1.05 -30.29
N THR A 194 11.34 -0.75 -29.25
CA THR A 194 12.15 -1.74 -28.52
C THR A 194 11.68 -1.78 -27.07
N ILE A 195 11.49 -2.98 -26.50
CA ILE A 195 11.22 -3.18 -25.09
C ILE A 195 12.49 -3.62 -24.39
N ILE A 196 12.85 -2.94 -23.32
CA ILE A 196 14.00 -3.24 -22.49
C ILE A 196 13.49 -3.67 -21.12
N ASN A 197 13.64 -4.93 -20.78
CA ASN A 197 13.33 -5.44 -19.45
C ASN A 197 14.57 -5.33 -18.59
N VAL A 198 14.47 -4.60 -17.50
CA VAL A 198 15.57 -4.28 -16.60
C VAL A 198 15.17 -4.49 -15.16
N ASP A 199 16.08 -4.99 -14.32
CA ASP A 199 15.89 -5.06 -12.86
C ASP A 199 15.45 -3.69 -12.33
N ASN A 200 14.42 -3.68 -11.49
CA ASN A 200 13.83 -2.44 -10.96
C ASN A 200 14.88 -1.54 -10.29
N ARG A 201 15.90 -2.13 -9.63
CA ARG A 201 17.00 -1.40 -8.99
C ARG A 201 17.91 -0.65 -9.97
N GLN A 202 18.00 -1.14 -11.21
CA GLN A 202 18.82 -0.55 -12.26
C GLN A 202 18.02 0.31 -13.24
N SER A 203 16.68 0.28 -13.16
CA SER A 203 15.79 0.95 -14.11
C SER A 203 16.09 2.44 -14.29
N ASN A 204 16.37 3.15 -13.21
CA ASN A 204 16.69 4.58 -13.26
C ASN A 204 18.02 4.86 -13.97
N ASN A 205 19.02 3.99 -13.82
CA ASN A 205 20.30 4.12 -14.49
C ASN A 205 20.15 3.83 -15.98
N VAL A 206 19.38 2.81 -16.33
CA VAL A 206 19.06 2.49 -17.73
C VAL A 206 18.30 3.64 -18.39
N LEU A 207 17.27 4.20 -17.71
CA LEU A 207 16.54 5.37 -18.20
C LEU A 207 17.46 6.56 -18.47
N LYS A 208 18.37 6.89 -17.53
CA LYS A 208 19.36 7.96 -17.72
C LYS A 208 20.23 7.73 -18.94
N VAL A 209 20.74 6.50 -19.13
CA VAL A 209 21.57 6.17 -20.29
C VAL A 209 20.78 6.31 -21.59
N LEU A 210 19.53 5.85 -21.65
CA LEU A 210 18.69 5.98 -22.84
C LEU A 210 18.40 7.45 -23.17
N ILE A 211 17.98 8.25 -22.19
CA ILE A 211 17.65 9.67 -22.36
C ILE A 211 18.90 10.46 -22.81
N ASN A 212 20.05 10.24 -22.16
CA ASN A 212 21.31 10.92 -22.51
C ASN A 212 21.82 10.57 -23.92
N ASN A 213 21.41 9.42 -24.47
CA ASN A 213 21.71 9.02 -25.84
C ASN A 213 20.59 9.39 -26.85
N GLY A 214 19.61 10.21 -26.44
CA GLY A 214 18.59 10.77 -27.32
C GLY A 214 17.45 9.79 -27.65
N TYR A 215 17.23 8.74 -26.88
CA TYR A 215 16.09 7.85 -27.07
C TYR A 215 14.82 8.45 -26.44
N LEU A 216 13.72 8.38 -27.17
CA LEU A 216 12.41 8.75 -26.67
C LEU A 216 11.81 7.57 -25.88
N ILE A 217 11.53 7.81 -24.62
CA ILE A 217 10.84 6.83 -23.75
C ILE A 217 9.34 6.99 -23.98
N GLU A 218 8.68 5.96 -24.51
CA GLU A 218 7.24 5.95 -24.76
C GLU A 218 6.47 5.51 -23.51
N GLU A 219 6.99 4.51 -22.79
CA GLU A 219 6.31 3.92 -21.64
C GLU A 219 7.33 3.30 -20.68
N VAL A 220 7.01 3.36 -19.38
CA VAL A 220 7.71 2.60 -18.33
C VAL A 220 6.64 1.90 -17.50
N SER A 221 6.57 0.58 -17.61
CA SER A 221 5.57 -0.24 -16.90
C SER A 221 6.25 -1.32 -16.03
N ASN A 222 5.55 -1.78 -15.01
CA ASN A 222 5.97 -2.98 -14.30
C ASN A 222 5.55 -4.18 -15.16
N ARG A 223 6.47 -5.12 -15.42
CA ARG A 223 6.14 -6.30 -16.18
C ARG A 223 5.49 -7.33 -15.24
N ASN A 224 4.22 -7.65 -15.51
CA ASN A 224 3.61 -8.87 -15.04
C ASN A 224 4.03 -9.99 -16.01
N ASP A 225 4.80 -10.97 -15.53
CA ASP A 225 5.09 -12.19 -16.30
C ASP A 225 3.84 -13.05 -16.44
#